data_7dd52050814c1b9c3087ab91ebcf9385
#
_entry.id   7dd52050814c1b9c3087ab91ebcf9385
#
_cell.length_a   1.000
_cell.length_b   1.000
_cell.length_c   1.000
_cell.angle_alpha   90.00
_cell.angle_beta   90.00
_cell.angle_gamma   90.00
#
_symmetry.space_group_name_H-M   'P 1'
#
loop_
_entity.id
_entity.type
_entity.pdbx_description
1 polymer ?
#
loop_
_entity_poly.entity_id
_entity_poly.type
_entity_poly.pdbx_seq_one_letter_code
_entity_poly.pdbx_strand_id
1 'polypeptide(L)'
;MANDEHVAMLGAGAAVWNEWRAKLGESPDLSRAGLRGLDLGGFDLSRADLRGADLRGTKFCDADLSGAHLEGANFFKAVLDGVNLAGAFLMEAQFLNCAQLVVSRNWQSAFRDETLGCGASIPDRTPSE
;
A
#
# COMPACT_ATOMS: atom_id res chain seq x y z
N MET A 1 12.97 2.78 9.84
CA MET A 1 12.60 1.53 10.53
C MET A 1 11.15 1.61 10.95
N ALA A 2 10.44 0.52 10.82
CA ALA A 2 9.04 0.47 11.23
C ALA A 2 8.90 0.65 12.75
N ASN A 3 7.73 1.11 13.17
CA ASN A 3 7.37 1.16 14.58
C ASN A 3 6.92 -0.25 15.00
N ASP A 4 7.61 -0.85 15.97
CA ASP A 4 7.34 -2.25 16.36
C ASP A 4 5.92 -2.45 16.87
N GLU A 5 5.36 -1.47 17.57
CA GLU A 5 3.97 -1.54 18.04
C GLU A 5 2.99 -1.55 16.87
N HIS A 6 3.24 -0.69 15.86
CA HIS A 6 2.39 -0.64 14.67
C HIS A 6 2.43 -1.98 13.93
N VAL A 7 3.63 -2.55 13.77
CA VAL A 7 3.77 -3.86 13.11
C VAL A 7 3.03 -4.94 13.89
N ALA A 8 3.20 -4.95 15.21
CA ALA A 8 2.55 -5.96 16.06
C ALA A 8 1.02 -5.88 15.97
N MET A 9 0.47 -4.68 15.82
CA MET A 9 -0.99 -4.51 15.71
C MET A 9 -1.58 -5.14 14.46
N LEU A 10 -0.79 -5.38 13.43
CA LEU A 10 -1.28 -6.07 12.23
C LEU A 10 -1.78 -7.47 12.54
N GLY A 11 -1.21 -8.13 13.54
CA GLY A 11 -1.62 -9.46 13.94
C GLY A 11 -2.95 -9.52 14.65
N ALA A 12 -3.53 -8.38 15.03
CA ALA A 12 -4.79 -8.34 15.74
C ALA A 12 -6.02 -8.50 14.83
N GLY A 13 -5.82 -8.44 13.52
CA GLY A 13 -6.90 -8.56 12.53
C GLY A 13 -7.50 -7.21 12.15
N ALA A 14 -8.26 -7.21 11.06
CA ALA A 14 -8.77 -5.97 10.47
C ALA A 14 -9.66 -5.17 11.41
N ALA A 15 -10.58 -5.83 12.10
CA ALA A 15 -11.54 -5.11 12.97
C ALA A 15 -10.80 -4.36 14.09
N VAL A 16 -9.87 -5.03 14.77
CA VAL A 16 -9.10 -4.42 15.85
C VAL A 16 -8.15 -3.35 15.32
N TRP A 17 -7.44 -3.65 14.23
CA TRP A 17 -6.55 -2.68 13.60
C TRP A 17 -7.30 -1.40 13.21
N ASN A 18 -8.45 -1.56 12.54
CA ASN A 18 -9.19 -0.40 12.03
C ASN A 18 -9.69 0.50 13.16
N GLU A 19 -10.14 -0.09 14.26
CA GLU A 19 -10.55 0.68 15.44
C GLU A 19 -9.37 1.42 16.05
N TRP A 20 -8.26 0.72 16.23
CA TRP A 20 -7.02 1.30 16.76
C TRP A 20 -6.51 2.41 15.85
N ARG A 21 -6.50 2.14 14.54
CA ARG A 21 -6.02 3.08 13.52
C ARG A 21 -6.83 4.40 13.54
N ALA A 22 -8.13 4.29 13.75
CA ALA A 22 -8.99 5.48 13.78
C ALA A 22 -8.66 6.42 14.94
N LYS A 23 -8.08 5.88 16.01
CA LYS A 23 -7.70 6.65 17.20
C LYS A 23 -6.24 7.06 17.19
N LEU A 24 -5.45 6.51 16.26
CA LEU A 24 -4.03 6.83 16.16
C LEU A 24 -3.87 8.25 15.60
N GLY A 25 -3.15 9.09 16.30
CA GLY A 25 -2.96 10.48 15.90
C GLY A 25 -1.93 10.70 14.81
N GLU A 26 -1.40 9.63 14.24
CA GLU A 26 -0.35 9.68 13.23
C GLU A 26 -0.57 8.58 12.20
N SER A 27 0.14 8.64 11.08
CA SER A 27 0.09 7.59 10.08
C SER A 27 0.88 6.38 10.56
N PRO A 28 0.38 5.16 10.36
CA PRO A 28 1.15 3.98 10.77
C PRO A 28 2.50 3.92 10.07
N ASP A 29 3.53 3.61 10.83
CA ASP A 29 4.89 3.45 10.30
C ASP A 29 5.20 1.96 10.17
N LEU A 30 5.09 1.47 8.94
CA LEU A 30 5.36 0.09 8.55
C LEU A 30 6.52 0.04 7.55
N SER A 31 7.35 1.09 7.53
CA SER A 31 8.44 1.19 6.56
C SER A 31 9.42 0.03 6.74
N ARG A 32 9.75 -0.60 5.60
CA ARG A 32 10.66 -1.75 5.52
C ARG A 32 10.23 -2.97 6.33
N ALA A 33 8.97 -3.00 6.77
CA ALA A 33 8.47 -4.12 7.55
C ALA A 33 8.39 -5.39 6.70
N GLY A 34 8.64 -6.53 7.33
CA GLY A 34 8.47 -7.83 6.71
C GLY A 34 7.03 -8.30 6.85
N LEU A 35 6.23 -8.08 5.81
CA LEU A 35 4.80 -8.40 5.84
C LEU A 35 4.45 -9.55 4.89
N ARG A 36 5.45 -10.28 4.48
CA ARG A 36 5.36 -11.34 3.50
C ARG A 36 4.29 -12.38 3.86
N GLY A 37 3.38 -12.63 2.93
CA GLY A 37 2.35 -13.66 3.08
C GLY A 37 1.23 -13.34 4.04
N LEU A 38 1.21 -12.14 4.63
CA LEU A 38 0.13 -11.77 5.55
C LEU A 38 -1.18 -11.53 4.80
N ASP A 39 -2.29 -11.77 5.48
CA ASP A 39 -3.61 -11.41 4.98
C ASP A 39 -4.01 -10.08 5.63
N LEU A 40 -3.96 -9.01 4.85
CA LEU A 40 -4.31 -7.67 5.29
C LEU A 40 -5.60 -7.18 4.61
N GLY A 41 -6.46 -8.12 4.23
CA GLY A 41 -7.74 -7.80 3.63
C GLY A 41 -8.61 -6.93 4.53
N GLY A 42 -9.17 -5.87 3.97
CA GLY A 42 -10.05 -4.97 4.70
C GLY A 42 -9.38 -4.02 5.69
N PHE A 43 -8.05 -4.03 5.79
CA PHE A 43 -7.32 -3.13 6.69
C PHE A 43 -7.35 -1.69 6.19
N ASP A 44 -7.52 -0.76 7.11
CA ASP A 44 -7.33 0.67 6.82
C ASP A 44 -5.84 0.98 6.92
N LEU A 45 -5.17 0.98 5.77
CA LEU A 45 -3.77 1.31 5.65
C LEU A 45 -3.58 2.65 4.91
N SER A 46 -4.64 3.46 4.91
CA SER A 46 -4.58 4.77 4.26
C SER A 46 -3.45 5.61 4.84
N ARG A 47 -2.69 6.25 3.97
CA ARG A 47 -1.55 7.10 4.30
C ARG A 47 -0.45 6.40 5.12
N ALA A 48 -0.51 5.09 5.28
CA ALA A 48 0.54 4.35 5.99
C ALA A 48 1.89 4.49 5.27
N ASP A 49 2.95 4.45 6.04
CA ASP A 49 4.30 4.43 5.49
C ASP A 49 4.73 2.98 5.32
N LEU A 50 4.72 2.53 4.07
CA LEU A 50 5.11 1.17 3.68
C LEU A 50 6.33 1.20 2.75
N ARG A 51 7.10 2.28 2.79
CA ARG A 51 8.28 2.41 1.93
C ARG A 51 9.26 1.27 2.18
N GLY A 52 9.66 0.61 1.09
CA GLY A 52 10.61 -0.49 1.16
C GLY A 52 10.10 -1.74 1.86
N ALA A 53 8.81 -1.84 2.16
CA ALA A 53 8.25 -3.01 2.84
C ALA A 53 8.33 -4.25 1.95
N ASP A 54 8.48 -5.40 2.59
CA ASP A 54 8.44 -6.68 1.91
C ASP A 54 6.99 -7.16 1.88
N LEU A 55 6.33 -6.97 0.72
CA LEU A 55 4.93 -7.30 0.53
C LEU A 55 4.75 -8.54 -0.34
N ARG A 56 5.79 -9.37 -0.44
CA ARG A 56 5.73 -10.56 -1.29
C ARG A 56 4.63 -11.50 -0.81
N GLY A 57 3.69 -11.81 -1.70
CA GLY A 57 2.57 -12.69 -1.40
C GLY A 57 1.56 -12.14 -0.40
N THR A 58 1.69 -10.88 0.00
CA THR A 58 0.73 -10.24 0.91
C THR A 58 -0.60 -10.06 0.21
N LYS A 59 -1.69 -10.37 0.91
CA LYS A 59 -3.04 -10.23 0.38
C LYS A 59 -3.69 -8.98 0.95
N PHE A 60 -4.06 -8.06 0.08
CA PHE A 60 -4.67 -6.79 0.47
C PHE A 60 -6.13 -6.67 0.02
N CYS A 61 -6.81 -7.76 -0.27
CA CYS A 61 -8.15 -7.69 -0.86
C CYS A 61 -9.05 -6.69 -0.13
N ASP A 62 -9.54 -5.69 -0.88
CA ASP A 62 -10.44 -4.63 -0.37
C ASP A 62 -9.84 -3.76 0.74
N ALA A 63 -8.53 -3.79 0.95
CA ALA A 63 -7.87 -2.88 1.89
C ALA A 63 -7.85 -1.45 1.35
N ASP A 64 -7.72 -0.50 2.24
CA ASP A 64 -7.57 0.92 1.88
C ASP A 64 -6.10 1.30 1.96
N LEU A 65 -5.49 1.52 0.79
CA LEU A 65 -4.11 2.02 0.66
C LEU A 65 -4.09 3.42 0.05
N SER A 66 -5.21 4.15 0.14
CA SER A 66 -5.25 5.52 -0.40
C SER A 66 -4.22 6.40 0.28
N GLY A 67 -3.45 7.14 -0.53
CA GLY A 67 -2.40 8.01 -0.04
C GLY A 67 -1.24 7.31 0.65
N ALA A 68 -1.19 6.00 0.63
CA ALA A 68 -0.11 5.25 1.28
C ALA A 68 1.21 5.43 0.53
N HIS A 69 2.30 5.43 1.28
CA HIS A 69 3.64 5.50 0.72
C HIS A 69 4.16 4.08 0.52
N LEU A 70 4.26 3.69 -0.75
CA LEU A 70 4.67 2.34 -1.15
C LEU A 70 5.94 2.36 -2.00
N GLU A 71 6.67 3.48 -1.96
CA GLU A 71 7.88 3.64 -2.76
C GLU A 71 8.89 2.54 -2.41
N GLY A 72 9.37 1.85 -3.42
CA GLY A 72 10.37 0.81 -3.26
C GLY A 72 9.87 -0.49 -2.62
N ALA A 73 8.58 -0.61 -2.33
CA ALA A 73 8.03 -1.84 -1.76
C ALA A 73 8.09 -2.98 -2.78
N ASN A 74 8.23 -4.20 -2.28
CA ASN A 74 8.30 -5.40 -3.12
C ASN A 74 6.92 -6.06 -3.19
N PHE A 75 6.32 -6.03 -4.39
CA PHE A 75 4.97 -6.54 -4.64
C PHE A 75 4.94 -7.93 -5.29
N PHE A 76 6.04 -8.67 -5.26
CA PHE A 76 6.07 -9.96 -5.94
C PHE A 76 4.93 -10.86 -5.43
N LYS A 77 4.02 -11.24 -6.32
CA LYS A 77 2.84 -12.07 -6.02
C LYS A 77 1.88 -11.44 -5.00
N ALA A 78 1.99 -10.14 -4.72
CA ALA A 78 1.00 -9.47 -3.87
C ALA A 78 -0.36 -9.41 -4.58
N VAL A 79 -1.42 -9.54 -3.80
CA VAL A 79 -2.80 -9.55 -4.33
C VAL A 79 -3.46 -8.22 -4.03
N LEU A 80 -3.87 -7.51 -5.09
CA LEU A 80 -4.42 -6.15 -4.98
C LEU A 80 -5.89 -6.06 -5.39
N ASP A 81 -6.61 -7.17 -5.42
CA ASP A 81 -8.01 -7.18 -5.84
C ASP A 81 -8.86 -6.27 -4.95
N GLY A 82 -9.51 -5.27 -5.57
CA GLY A 82 -10.39 -4.35 -4.86
C GLY A 82 -9.70 -3.34 -3.94
N VAL A 83 -8.37 -3.32 -3.91
CA VAL A 83 -7.62 -2.37 -3.06
C VAL A 83 -7.84 -0.94 -3.53
N ASN A 84 -8.12 -0.02 -2.61
CA ASN A 84 -8.21 1.39 -2.94
C ASN A 84 -6.81 2.00 -2.98
N LEU A 85 -6.35 2.38 -4.17
CA LEU A 85 -5.03 2.99 -4.38
C LEU A 85 -5.10 4.49 -4.71
N ALA A 86 -6.21 5.15 -4.40
CA ALA A 86 -6.37 6.57 -4.70
C ALA A 86 -5.20 7.40 -4.14
N GLY A 87 -4.46 8.07 -5.02
CA GLY A 87 -3.35 8.92 -4.61
C GLY A 87 -2.18 8.22 -3.94
N ALA A 88 -2.11 6.89 -4.01
CA ALA A 88 -0.99 6.15 -3.43
C ALA A 88 0.31 6.44 -4.20
N PHE A 89 1.44 6.29 -3.52
CA PHE A 89 2.77 6.55 -4.09
C PHE A 89 3.44 5.22 -4.38
N LEU A 90 3.54 4.88 -5.67
CA LEU A 90 4.06 3.59 -6.14
C LEU A 90 5.38 3.69 -6.90
N MET A 91 6.05 4.85 -6.84
CA MET A 91 7.32 5.01 -7.54
C MET A 91 8.35 4.00 -7.04
N GLU A 92 9.10 3.44 -7.98
CA GLU A 92 10.14 2.45 -7.69
C GLU A 92 9.63 1.16 -7.03
N ALA A 93 8.31 0.92 -7.06
CA ALA A 93 7.75 -0.34 -6.58
C ALA A 93 8.36 -1.50 -7.38
N GLN A 94 8.75 -2.55 -6.68
CA GLN A 94 9.42 -3.69 -7.28
C GLN A 94 8.42 -4.81 -7.57
N PHE A 95 8.57 -5.45 -8.73
CA PHE A 95 7.76 -6.60 -9.13
C PHE A 95 6.24 -6.32 -9.16
N LEU A 96 5.88 -5.06 -9.38
CA LEU A 96 4.50 -4.67 -9.60
C LEU A 96 4.26 -4.60 -11.11
N ASN A 97 3.17 -5.19 -11.59
CA ASN A 97 2.84 -5.17 -13.01
C ASN A 97 1.40 -4.72 -13.22
N CYS A 98 1.04 -4.49 -14.49
CA CYS A 98 -0.29 -3.99 -14.81
C CYS A 98 -1.41 -4.96 -14.44
N ALA A 99 -1.17 -6.26 -14.56
CA ALA A 99 -2.18 -7.25 -14.19
C ALA A 99 -2.56 -7.16 -12.72
N GLN A 100 -1.58 -6.92 -11.85
CA GLN A 100 -1.83 -6.71 -10.42
C GLN A 100 -2.54 -5.38 -10.19
N LEU A 101 -2.14 -4.34 -10.92
CA LEU A 101 -2.60 -2.98 -10.67
C LEU A 101 -4.06 -2.79 -11.10
N VAL A 102 -4.44 -3.29 -12.27
CA VAL A 102 -5.75 -2.97 -12.86
C VAL A 102 -6.93 -3.60 -12.13
N VAL A 103 -6.70 -4.59 -11.27
CA VAL A 103 -7.77 -5.18 -10.45
C VAL A 103 -8.02 -4.40 -9.17
N SER A 104 -7.20 -3.40 -8.88
CA SER A 104 -7.41 -2.49 -7.77
C SER A 104 -8.36 -1.37 -8.15
N ARG A 105 -8.79 -0.58 -7.17
CA ARG A 105 -9.67 0.57 -7.38
C ARG A 105 -8.86 1.87 -7.33
N ASN A 106 -9.24 2.82 -8.19
CA ASN A 106 -8.65 4.17 -8.21
C ASN A 106 -7.13 4.19 -8.48
N TRP A 107 -6.62 3.13 -9.09
CA TRP A 107 -5.19 3.04 -9.38
C TRP A 107 -4.74 4.12 -10.36
N GLN A 108 -5.65 4.65 -11.18
CA GLN A 108 -5.32 5.67 -12.16
C GLN A 108 -4.81 6.95 -11.50
N SER A 109 -5.25 7.26 -10.29
CA SER A 109 -4.79 8.43 -9.55
C SER A 109 -3.51 8.18 -8.74
N ALA A 110 -3.01 6.96 -8.70
CA ALA A 110 -1.75 6.65 -8.01
C ALA A 110 -0.56 7.21 -8.81
N PHE A 111 0.46 7.65 -8.08
CA PHE A 111 1.71 8.13 -8.67
C PHE A 111 2.56 6.90 -9.01
N ARG A 112 2.95 6.75 -10.27
CA ARG A 112 3.55 5.52 -10.78
C ARG A 112 4.70 5.85 -11.72
N ASP A 113 5.61 4.88 -11.89
CA ASP A 113 6.63 4.97 -12.93
C ASP A 113 6.00 4.77 -14.31
N GLU A 114 6.67 5.25 -15.35
CA GLU A 114 6.17 5.14 -16.72
C GLU A 114 5.85 3.71 -17.14
N THR A 115 6.61 2.76 -16.63
CA THR A 115 6.39 1.33 -16.92
C THR A 115 5.06 0.82 -16.41
N LEU A 116 4.42 1.56 -15.50
CA LEU A 116 3.12 1.22 -14.93
C LEU A 116 2.01 2.14 -15.39
N GLY A 117 2.13 2.71 -16.60
CA GLY A 117 1.07 3.51 -17.18
C GLY A 117 -0.22 2.72 -17.37
N CYS A 118 -0.09 1.47 -17.82
CA CYS A 118 -1.22 0.53 -17.92
C CYS A 118 -2.40 1.09 -18.71
N GLY A 119 -2.13 1.97 -19.69
CA GLY A 119 -3.17 2.54 -20.53
C GLY A 119 -3.83 3.80 -19.98
N ALA A 120 -3.38 4.31 -18.85
CA ALA A 120 -3.93 5.53 -18.24
C ALA A 120 -2.82 6.53 -17.98
N SER A 121 -3.15 7.83 -18.05
CA SER A 121 -2.19 8.88 -17.73
C SER A 121 -1.73 8.79 -16.29
N ILE A 122 -0.45 9.08 -16.06
CA ILE A 122 0.11 9.09 -14.72
C ILE A 122 0.02 10.51 -14.17
N PRO A 123 -0.51 10.68 -12.94
CA PRO A 123 -0.57 12.01 -12.33
C PRO A 123 0.80 12.64 -12.21
N ASP A 124 0.86 13.94 -12.44
CA ASP A 124 2.10 14.70 -12.33
C ASP A 124 2.36 15.00 -10.85
N ARG A 125 3.50 14.56 -10.38
CA ARG A 125 3.94 14.87 -9.02
C ARG A 125 5.10 15.82 -9.12
N THR A 126 4.80 17.11 -9.06
CA THR A 126 5.83 18.12 -9.20
C THR A 126 6.59 18.33 -7.89
N PRO A 127 7.89 18.66 -7.98
CA PRO A 127 8.69 18.92 -6.77
C PRO A 127 8.26 20.12 -5.97
N SER A 128 7.49 21.01 -6.57
CA SER A 128 7.03 22.24 -5.90
C SER A 128 5.94 22.00 -4.87
N GLU A 129 5.44 20.83 -4.82
CA GLU A 129 4.33 20.48 -3.93
C GLU A 129 4.78 20.05 -2.54
#